data_381d7024da877edd2d5b1765b8e91186
#
_entry.id   381d7024da877edd2d5b1765b8e91186
#
_cell.length_a   1.000
_cell.length_b   1.000
_cell.length_c   1.000
_cell.angle_alpha   90.00
_cell.angle_beta   90.00
_cell.angle_gamma   90.00
#
_symmetry.space_group_name_H-M   'P 1'
#
loop_
_entity.id
_entity.type
_entity.pdbx_description
1 polymer ?
#
loop_
_entity_poly.entity_id
_entity_poly.type
_entity_poly.pdbx_seq_one_letter_code
_entity_poly.pdbx_strand_id
1 'polypeptide(L)'
;YFVNVWSDKKSGFTNEETKAEEIRLTAPLYYGIIPVMPLILLIVFSDMFTLFGRKIVIDTTTAMFISLFTAMAFELARKRDLREVLKSLNVFWNGMGNIFKTVVTLIIAADIFAQGLISLGFIDGLVTLTENIGLGGIGIGIVMTVMIYLASMLMGSGNAAFFAFAPLVPKITAKLGMKTADMLIPMQLSASMGR
;
A
#
# COMPACT_ATOMS: atom_id res chain seq x y z
N TYR A 1 -4.88 17.98 -12.95
CA TYR A 1 -4.11 19.07 -12.35
C TYR A 1 -4.70 20.45 -12.72
N PHE A 2 -4.93 20.72 -14.02
CA PHE A 2 -5.47 22.02 -14.48
C PHE A 2 -6.89 22.31 -13.98
N VAL A 3 -7.75 21.30 -13.92
CA VAL A 3 -9.15 21.43 -13.47
C VAL A 3 -9.23 21.72 -11.97
N ASN A 4 -8.38 21.09 -11.17
CA ASN A 4 -8.32 21.34 -9.73
C ASN A 4 -7.82 22.76 -9.42
N VAL A 5 -6.78 23.23 -10.09
CA VAL A 5 -6.25 24.59 -9.91
C VAL A 5 -7.29 25.66 -10.28
N TRP A 6 -8.13 25.38 -11.29
CA TRP A 6 -9.19 26.31 -11.68
C TRP A 6 -10.37 26.32 -10.71
N SER A 7 -10.71 25.15 -10.14
CA SER A 7 -11.76 25.01 -9.12
C SER A 7 -11.36 25.70 -7.81
N ASP A 8 -10.13 25.54 -7.36
CA ASP A 8 -9.60 26.14 -6.13
C ASP A 8 -9.57 27.67 -6.22
N LYS A 9 -9.27 28.23 -7.39
CA LYS A 9 -9.29 29.66 -7.64
C LYS A 9 -10.71 30.26 -7.61
N LYS A 10 -11.74 29.44 -7.89
CA LYS A 10 -13.14 29.89 -7.92
C LYS A 10 -13.83 29.75 -6.56
N SER A 11 -13.33 28.87 -5.70
CA SER A 11 -13.90 28.61 -4.36
C SER A 11 -13.34 29.50 -3.26
N GLY A 12 -12.40 30.40 -3.56
CA GLY A 12 -11.82 31.31 -2.58
C GLY A 12 -10.97 30.61 -1.51
N PHE A 13 -10.66 29.34 -1.71
CA PHE A 13 -9.61 28.67 -0.96
C PHE A 13 -8.28 29.32 -1.38
N THR A 14 -7.90 30.37 -0.71
CA THR A 14 -6.50 30.75 -0.64
C THR A 14 -5.81 29.50 -0.09
N ASN A 15 -4.97 28.88 -0.91
CA ASN A 15 -3.90 28.07 -0.36
C ASN A 15 -3.25 29.00 0.69
N GLU A 16 -3.52 28.78 1.97
CA GLU A 16 -2.52 29.09 2.95
C GLU A 16 -1.31 28.36 2.39
N GLU A 17 -0.44 29.13 1.75
CA GLU A 17 0.91 28.69 1.50
C GLU A 17 1.31 28.12 2.86
N THR A 18 1.29 26.80 2.95
CA THR A 18 1.98 26.11 4.01
C THR A 18 3.37 26.71 3.85
N LYS A 19 3.67 27.72 4.66
CA LYS A 19 5.04 28.19 4.83
C LYS A 19 5.77 26.89 5.06
N ALA A 20 6.44 26.41 4.02
CA ALA A 20 7.43 25.38 4.17
C ALA A 20 8.37 26.03 5.16
N GLU A 21 8.13 25.77 6.45
CA GLU A 21 9.12 26.03 7.48
C GLU A 21 10.35 25.42 6.86
N GLU A 22 11.33 26.26 6.56
CA GLU A 22 12.64 25.79 6.15
C GLU A 22 13.07 24.86 7.28
N ILE A 23 12.72 23.59 7.11
CA ILE A 23 13.21 22.51 7.97
C ILE A 23 14.70 22.55 7.71
N ARG A 24 15.41 23.35 8.52
CA ARG A 24 16.86 23.30 8.56
C ARG A 24 17.18 21.87 8.93
N LEU A 25 17.51 21.09 7.88
CA LEU A 25 17.93 19.72 8.01
C LEU A 25 19.22 19.71 8.84
N THR A 26 19.07 19.74 10.15
CA THR A 26 20.15 19.55 11.11
C THR A 26 20.62 18.09 11.12
N ALA A 27 19.94 17.23 10.36
CA ALA A 27 20.33 15.83 10.21
C ALA A 27 21.43 15.70 9.14
N PRO A 28 22.54 15.05 9.45
CA PRO A 28 23.60 14.81 8.48
C PRO A 28 23.08 13.91 7.34
N LEU A 29 23.63 14.06 6.14
CA LEU A 29 23.21 13.40 4.89
C LEU A 29 23.13 11.86 5.01
N TYR A 30 23.93 11.23 5.85
CA TYR A 30 23.90 9.78 6.04
C TYR A 30 22.60 9.26 6.69
N TYR A 31 21.82 10.13 7.33
CA TYR A 31 20.47 9.78 7.81
C TYR A 31 19.51 9.43 6.68
N GLY A 32 19.78 9.90 5.46
CA GLY A 32 19.00 9.53 4.27
C GLY A 32 19.09 8.03 3.91
N ILE A 33 20.09 7.32 4.43
CA ILE A 33 20.24 5.87 4.19
C ILE A 33 19.29 5.06 5.09
N ILE A 34 18.94 5.58 6.26
CA ILE A 34 18.11 4.85 7.24
C ILE A 34 16.74 4.44 6.68
N PRO A 35 15.98 5.31 5.99
CA PRO A 35 14.71 4.92 5.37
C PRO A 35 14.83 3.87 4.25
N VAL A 36 16.00 3.79 3.60
CA VAL A 36 16.27 2.84 2.52
C VAL A 36 16.76 1.49 3.07
N MET A 37 17.17 1.43 4.31
CA MET A 37 17.75 0.25 4.95
C MET A 37 16.84 -1.00 4.92
N PRO A 38 15.50 -0.92 5.14
CA PRO A 38 14.64 -2.08 5.00
C PRO A 38 14.67 -2.68 3.61
N LEU A 39 14.71 -1.83 2.57
CA LEU A 39 14.82 -2.29 1.18
C LEU A 39 16.15 -2.96 0.90
N ILE A 40 17.25 -2.40 1.38
CA ILE A 40 18.59 -3.00 1.26
C ILE A 40 18.61 -4.36 1.92
N LEU A 41 18.08 -4.50 3.14
CA LEU A 41 18.00 -5.77 3.85
C LEU A 41 17.18 -6.80 3.06
N LEU A 42 16.01 -6.42 2.53
CA LEU A 42 15.18 -7.31 1.73
C LEU A 42 15.88 -7.76 0.45
N ILE A 43 16.64 -6.90 -0.22
CA ILE A 43 17.40 -7.25 -1.42
C ILE A 43 18.56 -8.18 -1.06
N VAL A 44 19.34 -7.83 -0.04
CA VAL A 44 20.53 -8.60 0.39
C VAL A 44 20.17 -9.99 0.90
N PHE A 45 19.03 -10.10 1.62
CA PHE A 45 18.51 -11.37 2.15
C PHE A 45 17.38 -11.96 1.31
N SER A 46 17.29 -11.58 0.02
CA SER A 46 16.38 -12.21 -0.92
C SER A 46 16.96 -13.55 -1.43
N ASP A 47 16.10 -14.36 -2.03
CA ASP A 47 16.50 -15.62 -2.70
C ASP A 47 17.57 -15.45 -3.79
N MET A 48 17.83 -14.21 -4.23
CA MET A 48 18.83 -13.89 -5.25
C MET A 48 20.27 -13.93 -4.73
N PHE A 49 20.48 -13.71 -3.42
CA PHE A 49 21.83 -13.65 -2.83
C PHE A 49 22.01 -14.74 -1.78
N THR A 50 22.88 -15.71 -2.07
CA THR A 50 23.33 -16.74 -1.11
C THR A 50 24.57 -16.26 -0.36
N LEU A 51 24.39 -15.32 0.59
CA LEU A 51 25.52 -14.65 1.28
C LEU A 51 26.28 -15.53 2.27
N PHE A 52 25.72 -16.65 2.76
CA PHE A 52 26.37 -17.50 3.77
C PHE A 52 26.18 -19.01 3.51
N GLY A 53 26.04 -19.42 2.23
CA GLY A 53 25.83 -20.84 1.90
C GLY A 53 24.50 -21.42 2.42
N ARG A 54 23.67 -20.62 3.06
CA ARG A 54 22.29 -20.92 3.46
C ARG A 54 21.37 -19.79 3.00
N LYS A 55 20.18 -20.18 2.53
CA LYS A 55 19.13 -19.22 2.20
C LYS A 55 18.53 -18.68 3.50
N ILE A 56 18.86 -17.46 3.84
CA ILE A 56 18.23 -16.74 4.94
C ILE A 56 17.26 -15.75 4.33
N VAL A 57 15.98 -16.11 4.29
CA VAL A 57 14.92 -15.21 3.83
C VAL A 57 14.40 -14.44 5.04
N ILE A 58 14.54 -13.11 4.99
CA ILE A 58 14.01 -12.22 6.04
C ILE A 58 12.66 -11.69 5.57
N ASP A 59 11.65 -11.82 6.45
CA ASP A 59 10.33 -11.24 6.22
C ASP A 59 10.38 -9.71 6.29
N THR A 60 9.48 -9.05 5.54
CA THR A 60 9.39 -7.57 5.48
C THR A 60 9.26 -6.94 6.86
N THR A 61 8.48 -7.56 7.75
CA THR A 61 8.30 -7.09 9.12
C THR A 61 9.61 -7.12 9.90
N THR A 62 10.36 -8.21 9.78
CA THR A 62 11.67 -8.37 10.42
C THR A 62 12.69 -7.34 9.91
N ALA A 63 12.73 -7.11 8.59
CA ALA A 63 13.59 -6.09 7.99
C ALA A 63 13.25 -4.68 8.51
N MET A 64 11.97 -4.36 8.65
CA MET A 64 11.53 -3.08 9.22
C MET A 64 11.93 -2.93 10.70
N PHE A 65 11.78 -3.96 11.52
CA PHE A 65 12.21 -3.92 12.91
C PHE A 65 13.72 -3.76 13.05
N ILE A 66 14.50 -4.51 12.29
CA ILE A 66 15.98 -4.36 12.29
C ILE A 66 16.37 -2.92 11.93
N SER A 67 15.73 -2.34 10.92
CA SER A 67 15.99 -0.96 10.51
C SER A 67 15.58 0.05 11.58
N LEU A 68 14.46 -0.16 12.27
CA LEU A 68 14.02 0.67 13.38
C LEU A 68 15.03 0.64 14.54
N PHE A 69 15.46 -0.55 14.96
CA PHE A 69 16.47 -0.69 16.04
C PHE A 69 17.81 -0.10 15.64
N THR A 70 18.20 -0.24 14.37
CA THR A 70 19.42 0.39 13.87
C THR A 70 19.32 1.90 13.89
N ALA A 71 18.20 2.47 13.46
CA ALA A 71 17.94 3.90 13.54
C ALA A 71 18.01 4.42 14.98
N MET A 72 17.40 3.69 15.92
CA MET A 72 17.46 4.02 17.34
C MET A 72 18.89 3.96 17.90
N ALA A 73 19.66 2.96 17.53
CA ALA A 73 21.06 2.83 17.95
C ALA A 73 21.91 3.99 17.42
N PHE A 74 21.70 4.38 16.16
CA PHE A 74 22.35 5.55 15.57
C PHE A 74 21.99 6.85 16.30
N GLU A 75 20.70 7.04 16.59
CA GLU A 75 20.23 8.22 17.30
C GLU A 75 20.81 8.28 18.74
N LEU A 76 20.85 7.12 19.41
CA LEU A 76 21.47 7.00 20.74
C LEU A 76 22.97 7.32 20.73
N ALA A 77 23.70 6.81 19.75
CA ALA A 77 25.12 7.09 19.60
C ALA A 77 25.39 8.58 19.36
N ARG A 78 24.48 9.26 18.66
CA ARG A 78 24.59 10.70 18.35
C ARG A 78 24.22 11.60 19.53
N LYS A 79 23.04 11.39 20.09
CA LYS A 79 22.48 12.28 21.13
C LYS A 79 22.96 11.94 22.53
N ARG A 80 23.40 10.70 22.75
CA ARG A 80 23.81 10.15 24.05
C ARG A 80 22.76 10.36 25.16
N ASP A 81 21.51 10.61 24.79
CA ASP A 81 20.39 10.77 25.71
C ASP A 81 19.30 9.74 25.38
N LEU A 82 19.23 8.72 26.22
CA LEU A 82 18.24 7.64 26.14
C LEU A 82 16.80 8.17 26.21
N ARG A 83 16.58 9.23 26.97
CA ARG A 83 15.25 9.80 27.16
C ARG A 83 14.70 10.44 25.88
N GLU A 84 15.56 11.13 25.13
CA GLU A 84 15.18 11.69 23.83
C GLU A 84 14.92 10.62 22.77
N VAL A 85 15.75 9.57 22.75
CA VAL A 85 15.56 8.44 21.81
C VAL A 85 14.27 7.70 22.10
N LEU A 86 13.96 7.45 23.38
CA LEU A 86 12.66 6.85 23.77
C LEU A 86 11.47 7.75 23.44
N LYS A 87 11.64 9.06 23.50
CA LYS A 87 10.60 10.00 23.08
C LYS A 87 10.34 9.94 21.57
N SER A 88 11.36 9.65 20.76
CA SER A 88 11.21 9.44 19.32
C SER A 88 10.36 8.20 18.98
N LEU A 89 10.32 7.19 19.87
CA LEU A 89 9.41 6.05 19.72
C LEU A 89 7.93 6.44 19.75
N ASN A 90 7.58 7.56 20.40
CA ASN A 90 6.18 8.03 20.35
C ASN A 90 5.73 8.39 18.93
N VAL A 91 6.64 8.86 18.08
CA VAL A 91 6.35 9.12 16.67
C VAL A 91 6.03 7.81 15.94
N PHE A 92 6.80 6.75 16.24
CA PHE A 92 6.54 5.41 15.70
C PHE A 92 5.18 4.87 16.16
N TRP A 93 4.89 4.92 17.46
CA TRP A 93 3.61 4.45 18.01
C TRP A 93 2.42 5.24 17.48
N ASN A 94 2.54 6.56 17.38
CA ASN A 94 1.50 7.41 16.80
C ASN A 94 1.28 7.10 15.31
N GLY A 95 2.37 6.91 14.55
CA GLY A 95 2.31 6.51 13.15
C GLY A 95 1.61 5.16 12.99
N MET A 96 1.99 4.17 13.80
CA MET A 96 1.36 2.84 13.81
C MET A 96 -0.12 2.90 14.18
N GLY A 97 -0.47 3.71 15.18
CA GLY A 97 -1.87 3.94 15.57
C GLY A 97 -2.70 4.58 14.46
N ASN A 98 -2.15 5.55 13.73
CA ASN A 98 -2.82 6.17 12.59
C ASN A 98 -3.02 5.18 11.43
N ILE A 99 -2.02 4.37 11.12
CA ILE A 99 -2.13 3.32 10.10
C ILE A 99 -3.18 2.29 10.53
N PHE A 100 -3.15 1.85 11.79
CA PHE A 100 -4.15 0.92 12.32
C PHE A 100 -5.57 1.49 12.16
N LYS A 101 -5.80 2.72 12.60
CA LYS A 101 -7.09 3.40 12.49
C LYS A 101 -7.57 3.51 11.05
N THR A 102 -6.69 3.80 10.11
CA THR A 102 -7.08 4.09 8.72
C THR A 102 -7.13 2.82 7.88
N VAL A 103 -6.04 2.05 7.87
CA VAL A 103 -5.89 0.90 6.96
C VAL A 103 -6.67 -0.31 7.45
N VAL A 104 -6.60 -0.63 8.75
CA VAL A 104 -7.30 -1.81 9.30
C VAL A 104 -8.81 -1.62 9.22
N THR A 105 -9.30 -0.41 9.54
CA THR A 105 -10.73 -0.09 9.41
C THR A 105 -11.20 -0.20 7.95
N LEU A 106 -10.38 0.28 7.01
CA LEU A 106 -10.67 0.15 5.57
C LEU A 106 -10.73 -1.31 5.14
N ILE A 107 -9.79 -2.14 5.58
CA ILE A 107 -9.75 -3.58 5.23
C ILE A 107 -10.99 -4.29 5.78
N ILE A 108 -11.38 -4.03 7.03
CA ILE A 108 -12.57 -4.64 7.63
C ILE A 108 -13.83 -4.23 6.86
N ALA A 109 -13.98 -2.93 6.57
CA ALA A 109 -15.13 -2.44 5.81
C ALA A 109 -15.18 -3.05 4.40
N ALA A 110 -14.02 -3.19 3.75
CA ALA A 110 -13.89 -3.80 2.44
C ALA A 110 -14.24 -5.29 2.45
N ASP A 111 -13.84 -6.03 3.49
CA ASP A 111 -14.18 -7.44 3.62
C ASP A 111 -15.70 -7.64 3.81
N ILE A 112 -16.33 -6.82 4.63
CA ILE A 112 -17.80 -6.85 4.82
C ILE A 112 -18.50 -6.55 3.48
N PHE A 113 -18.04 -5.54 2.75
CA PHE A 113 -18.57 -5.20 1.42
C PHE A 113 -18.42 -6.36 0.42
N ALA A 114 -17.24 -6.97 0.39
CA ALA A 114 -16.95 -8.13 -0.46
C ALA A 114 -17.85 -9.32 -0.13
N GLN A 115 -18.06 -9.62 1.16
CA GLN A 115 -18.98 -10.70 1.57
C GLN A 115 -20.43 -10.40 1.14
N GLY A 116 -20.84 -9.14 1.21
CA GLY A 116 -22.14 -8.71 0.68
C GLY A 116 -22.28 -8.97 -0.82
N LEU A 117 -21.28 -8.58 -1.62
CA LEU A 117 -21.28 -8.84 -3.06
C LEU A 117 -21.29 -10.34 -3.40
N ILE A 118 -20.52 -11.13 -2.65
CA ILE A 118 -20.51 -12.59 -2.82
C ILE A 118 -21.90 -13.18 -2.54
N SER A 119 -22.54 -12.75 -1.46
CA SER A 119 -23.89 -13.22 -1.08
C SER A 119 -24.96 -12.85 -2.12
N LEU A 120 -24.76 -11.75 -2.84
CA LEU A 120 -25.63 -11.33 -3.95
C LEU A 120 -25.37 -12.09 -5.27
N GLY A 121 -24.39 -13.02 -5.29
CA GLY A 121 -24.05 -13.77 -6.50
C GLY A 121 -23.22 -12.98 -7.53
N PHE A 122 -22.55 -11.90 -7.10
CA PHE A 122 -21.74 -11.05 -7.98
C PHE A 122 -20.67 -11.84 -8.75
N ILE A 123 -20.01 -12.81 -8.07
CA ILE A 123 -18.99 -13.64 -8.70
C ILE A 123 -19.60 -14.52 -9.78
N ASP A 124 -20.76 -15.13 -9.52
CA ASP A 124 -21.44 -15.99 -10.49
C ASP A 124 -21.90 -15.18 -11.71
N GLY A 125 -22.42 -13.98 -11.49
CA GLY A 125 -22.76 -13.06 -12.56
C GLY A 125 -21.56 -12.68 -13.45
N LEU A 126 -20.41 -12.37 -12.85
CA LEU A 126 -19.18 -12.06 -13.59
C LEU A 126 -18.68 -13.27 -14.41
N VAL A 127 -18.68 -14.46 -13.81
CA VAL A 127 -18.26 -15.70 -14.50
C VAL A 127 -19.16 -15.94 -15.70
N THR A 128 -20.47 -15.93 -15.52
CA THR A 128 -21.44 -16.17 -16.60
C THR A 128 -21.31 -15.13 -17.72
N LEU A 129 -21.14 -13.84 -17.37
CA LEU A 129 -20.93 -12.77 -18.35
C LEU A 129 -19.69 -13.02 -19.22
N THR A 130 -18.57 -13.38 -18.60
CA THR A 130 -17.31 -13.55 -19.32
C THR A 130 -17.23 -14.87 -20.10
N GLU A 131 -17.90 -15.92 -19.62
CA GLU A 131 -18.07 -17.17 -20.37
C GLU A 131 -18.92 -16.96 -21.63
N ASN A 132 -20.01 -16.22 -21.54
CA ASN A 132 -20.87 -15.90 -22.69
C ASN A 132 -20.15 -15.12 -23.79
N ILE A 133 -19.12 -14.32 -23.41
CA ILE A 133 -18.28 -13.56 -24.36
C ILE A 133 -17.09 -14.39 -24.86
N GLY A 134 -16.90 -15.61 -24.31
CA GLY A 134 -15.78 -16.49 -24.68
C GLY A 134 -14.41 -16.11 -24.14
N LEU A 135 -14.35 -15.15 -23.18
CA LEU A 135 -13.10 -14.63 -22.63
C LEU A 135 -12.65 -15.34 -21.34
N GLY A 136 -13.54 -16.15 -20.72
CA GLY A 136 -13.22 -16.93 -19.52
C GLY A 136 -12.54 -16.11 -18.39
N GLY A 137 -11.54 -16.70 -17.76
CA GLY A 137 -10.83 -16.08 -16.64
C GLY A 137 -10.08 -14.79 -16.98
N ILE A 138 -9.57 -14.66 -18.21
CA ILE A 138 -8.88 -13.45 -18.69
C ILE A 138 -9.89 -12.29 -18.75
N GLY A 139 -11.11 -12.56 -19.20
CA GLY A 139 -12.19 -11.55 -19.27
C GLY A 139 -12.53 -11.00 -17.90
N ILE A 140 -12.63 -11.86 -16.88
CA ILE A 140 -12.85 -11.40 -15.50
C ILE A 140 -11.71 -10.51 -15.00
N GLY A 141 -10.46 -10.91 -15.28
CA GLY A 141 -9.28 -10.10 -14.95
C GLY A 141 -9.34 -8.71 -15.57
N ILE A 142 -9.72 -8.60 -16.83
CA ILE A 142 -9.89 -7.33 -17.54
C ILE A 142 -11.02 -6.50 -16.91
N VAL A 143 -12.18 -7.10 -16.69
CA VAL A 143 -13.34 -6.40 -16.08
C VAL A 143 -12.99 -5.86 -14.70
N MET A 144 -12.37 -6.68 -13.84
CA MET A 144 -11.95 -6.26 -12.51
C MET A 144 -10.91 -5.13 -12.56
N THR A 145 -9.96 -5.21 -13.49
CA THR A 145 -8.93 -4.20 -13.70
C THR A 145 -9.55 -2.85 -14.11
N VAL A 146 -10.49 -2.87 -15.07
CA VAL A 146 -11.20 -1.67 -15.52
C VAL A 146 -12.09 -1.09 -14.41
N MET A 147 -12.81 -1.94 -13.68
CA MET A 147 -13.64 -1.49 -12.55
C MET A 147 -12.81 -0.78 -11.50
N ILE A 148 -11.66 -1.32 -11.14
CA ILE A 148 -10.77 -0.69 -10.15
C ILE A 148 -10.18 0.61 -10.69
N TYR A 149 -9.83 0.66 -11.97
CA TYR A 149 -9.37 1.90 -12.59
C TYR A 149 -10.40 3.02 -12.47
N LEU A 150 -11.64 2.74 -12.85
CA LEU A 150 -12.74 3.69 -12.77
C LEU A 150 -13.06 4.06 -11.31
N ALA A 151 -13.10 3.08 -10.41
CA ALA A 151 -13.31 3.31 -8.99
C ALA A 151 -12.20 4.18 -8.40
N SER A 152 -10.93 3.94 -8.77
CA SER A 152 -9.79 4.73 -8.34
C SER A 152 -9.90 6.19 -8.80
N MET A 153 -10.32 6.43 -10.03
CA MET A 153 -10.57 7.78 -10.56
C MET A 153 -11.68 8.50 -9.77
N LEU A 154 -12.79 7.81 -9.51
CA LEU A 154 -13.93 8.39 -8.79
C LEU A 154 -13.64 8.66 -7.31
N MET A 155 -12.93 7.75 -6.66
CA MET A 155 -12.59 7.85 -5.24
C MET A 155 -11.37 8.74 -4.98
N GLY A 156 -10.58 9.06 -6.00
CA GLY A 156 -9.32 9.76 -5.86
C GLY A 156 -8.26 9.00 -5.03
N SER A 157 -8.49 7.72 -4.77
CA SER A 157 -7.62 6.87 -3.95
C SER A 157 -7.51 5.47 -4.51
N GLY A 158 -6.35 5.15 -5.08
CA GLY A 158 -6.08 3.80 -5.60
C GLY A 158 -6.11 2.73 -4.52
N ASN A 159 -5.61 3.03 -3.32
CA ASN A 159 -5.63 2.07 -2.22
C ASN A 159 -7.06 1.73 -1.79
N ALA A 160 -7.95 2.72 -1.68
CA ALA A 160 -9.34 2.48 -1.31
C ALA A 160 -10.06 1.62 -2.36
N ALA A 161 -9.90 1.94 -3.65
CA ALA A 161 -10.46 1.16 -4.74
C ALA A 161 -9.92 -0.28 -4.75
N PHE A 162 -8.61 -0.46 -4.60
CA PHE A 162 -8.00 -1.79 -4.56
C PHE A 162 -8.52 -2.62 -3.40
N PHE A 163 -8.49 -2.09 -2.18
CA PHE A 163 -8.95 -2.82 -1.00
C PHE A 163 -10.45 -3.14 -1.05
N ALA A 164 -11.28 -2.33 -1.70
CA ALA A 164 -12.69 -2.63 -1.85
C ALA A 164 -12.95 -3.93 -2.65
N PHE A 165 -12.13 -4.24 -3.63
CA PHE A 165 -12.34 -5.39 -4.52
C PHE A 165 -11.34 -6.54 -4.33
N ALA A 166 -10.17 -6.30 -3.73
CA ALA A 166 -9.15 -7.32 -3.51
C ALA A 166 -9.64 -8.56 -2.74
N PRO A 167 -10.53 -8.44 -1.71
CA PRO A 167 -11.05 -9.62 -1.00
C PRO A 167 -11.89 -10.57 -1.87
N LEU A 168 -12.39 -10.12 -3.02
CA LEU A 168 -13.14 -10.98 -3.96
C LEU A 168 -12.20 -11.92 -4.75
N VAL A 169 -10.95 -11.50 -4.95
CA VAL A 169 -10.01 -12.18 -5.86
C VAL A 169 -9.76 -13.64 -5.49
N PRO A 170 -9.50 -14.01 -4.21
CA PRO A 170 -9.25 -15.40 -3.87
C PRO A 170 -10.40 -16.35 -4.25
N LYS A 171 -11.64 -15.89 -4.07
CA LYS A 171 -12.83 -16.68 -4.43
C LYS A 171 -13.02 -16.78 -5.96
N ILE A 172 -12.77 -15.69 -6.67
CA ILE A 172 -12.84 -15.66 -8.15
C ILE A 172 -11.76 -16.58 -8.73
N THR A 173 -10.52 -16.46 -8.30
CA THR A 173 -9.40 -17.24 -8.83
C THR A 173 -9.51 -18.72 -8.50
N ALA A 174 -10.01 -19.05 -7.30
CA ALA A 174 -10.29 -20.46 -6.94
C ALA A 174 -11.34 -21.08 -7.87
N LYS A 175 -12.38 -20.32 -8.26
CA LYS A 175 -13.43 -20.78 -9.15
C LYS A 175 -12.95 -20.98 -10.59
N LEU A 176 -11.99 -20.18 -11.02
CA LEU A 176 -11.43 -20.19 -12.37
C LEU A 176 -10.16 -21.04 -12.52
N GLY A 177 -9.64 -21.61 -11.43
CA GLY A 177 -8.37 -22.35 -11.44
C GLY A 177 -7.14 -21.48 -11.76
N MET A 178 -7.22 -20.17 -11.52
CA MET A 178 -6.16 -19.20 -11.77
C MET A 178 -5.33 -18.91 -10.51
N LYS A 179 -4.10 -18.43 -10.68
CA LYS A 179 -3.30 -17.94 -9.55
C LYS A 179 -3.80 -16.58 -9.12
N THR A 180 -3.95 -16.37 -7.82
CA THR A 180 -4.38 -15.10 -7.23
C THR A 180 -3.50 -13.92 -7.65
N ALA A 181 -2.19 -14.15 -7.79
CA ALA A 181 -1.24 -13.14 -8.23
C ALA A 181 -1.53 -12.62 -9.65
N ASP A 182 -1.96 -13.49 -10.57
CA ASP A 182 -2.22 -13.12 -11.97
C ASP A 182 -3.35 -12.08 -12.09
N MET A 183 -4.25 -12.04 -11.10
CA MET A 183 -5.34 -11.08 -11.03
C MET A 183 -4.99 -9.87 -10.16
N LEU A 184 -4.32 -10.07 -9.02
CA LEU A 184 -4.00 -8.97 -8.10
C LEU A 184 -3.00 -7.98 -8.69
N ILE A 185 -2.00 -8.44 -9.47
CA ILE A 185 -0.97 -7.56 -10.02
C ILE A 185 -1.55 -6.52 -10.99
N PRO A 186 -2.33 -6.89 -12.02
CA PRO A 186 -2.95 -5.90 -12.91
C PRO A 186 -3.94 -4.99 -12.17
N MET A 187 -4.68 -5.52 -11.19
CA MET A 187 -5.59 -4.73 -10.37
C MET A 187 -4.86 -3.65 -9.57
N GLN A 188 -3.72 -4.00 -8.93
CA GLN A 188 -2.89 -3.06 -8.18
C GLN A 188 -2.27 -1.98 -9.08
N LEU A 189 -1.80 -2.39 -10.26
CA LEU A 189 -1.26 -1.46 -11.24
C LEU A 189 -2.33 -0.47 -11.70
N SER A 190 -3.51 -0.97 -12.02
CA SER A 190 -4.67 -0.17 -12.44
C SER A 190 -5.12 0.82 -11.36
N ALA A 191 -5.16 0.38 -10.10
CA ALA A 191 -5.45 1.25 -8.96
C ALA A 191 -4.44 2.40 -8.81
N SER A 192 -3.17 2.13 -9.13
CA SER A 192 -2.11 3.14 -9.07
C SER A 192 -2.20 4.14 -10.23
N MET A 193 -2.66 3.70 -11.41
CA MET A 193 -2.78 4.56 -12.61
C MET A 193 -4.04 5.40 -12.62
N GLY A 194 -5.12 4.97 -11.96
CA GLY A 194 -6.39 5.70 -11.89
C GLY A 194 -6.42 6.85 -10.86
N ARG A 195 -5.30 7.18 -10.27
CA ARG A 195 -5.15 8.13 -9.16
C ARG A 195 -4.93 9.56 -9.64
#